data_8519682a1b783736d5e590bcf52ddfdc
#
_entry.id   8519682a1b783736d5e590bcf52ddfdc
#
_cell.length_a   1.000
_cell.length_b   1.000
_cell.length_c   1.000
_cell.angle_alpha   90.00
_cell.angle_beta   90.00
_cell.angle_gamma   90.00
#
_symmetry.space_group_name_H-M   'P 1'
#
loop_
_entity.id
_entity.type
_entity.pdbx_description
1 polymer ?
#
loop_
_entity_poly.entity_id
_entity_poly.type
_entity_poly.pdbx_seq_one_letter_code
_entity_poly.pdbx_strand_id
1 'polypeptide(L)'
;FSLRLGDGSVDRSGRHGAMDDDLARGSVRMTPGAAVRALMTGAIDYAGLFPPAGLTMPDAVARFAEYRRGPHAWMLGRFVVPVARLGELGDAVKTVAADGLPWSVSVIARPADATALEAFNAEHAGRAVIDMVEVPTVTAADAAGLGVLARPYATYAEVAIAGDPAPVVRALRGAGAYAKVRTGGVTADAFPPAAYIARFIVACHDAGVAFKATAGLHHVVRAEYPLTYEPGCARGTMYGFANMLLAAAAAALAQMGAFSNG
;
A
#
# COMPACT_ATOMS: atom_id res chain seq x y z
N PHE A 1 -2.60 0.57 8.83
CA PHE A 1 -1.22 0.56 8.37
C PHE A 1 -1.14 -0.25 7.07
N SER A 2 -0.53 0.28 6.08
CA SER A 2 -0.39 -0.34 4.77
C SER A 2 1.03 -0.10 4.28
N LEU A 3 1.73 -1.14 3.87
CA LEU A 3 3.11 -1.10 3.41
C LEU A 3 3.15 -1.44 1.92
N ARG A 4 3.80 -0.60 1.12
CA ARG A 4 4.05 -0.85 -0.30
C ARG A 4 5.45 -1.41 -0.51
N LEU A 5 5.56 -2.47 -1.27
CA LEU A 5 6.79 -3.18 -1.55
C LEU A 5 6.90 -3.45 -3.06
N GLY A 6 8.04 -3.16 -3.58
CA GLY A 6 8.40 -3.42 -4.97
C GLY A 6 8.31 -2.20 -5.87
N ASP A 7 9.24 -2.19 -6.75
CA ASP A 7 9.50 -1.35 -7.89
C ASP A 7 9.87 0.10 -7.57
N GLY A 8 11.10 0.44 -7.91
CA GLY A 8 11.53 1.81 -8.15
C GLY A 8 10.85 2.36 -9.39
N SER A 9 9.51 2.34 -9.44
CA SER A 9 8.77 2.85 -10.57
C SER A 9 8.93 4.34 -10.65
N VAL A 10 9.54 4.70 -11.70
CA VAL A 10 9.59 5.99 -12.35
C VAL A 10 8.32 6.79 -12.08
N ASP A 11 8.48 7.88 -11.37
CA ASP A 11 7.53 8.98 -11.36
C ASP A 11 7.16 9.32 -12.81
N ARG A 12 5.91 9.09 -13.22
CA ARG A 12 5.38 9.46 -14.54
C ARG A 12 5.25 10.98 -14.74
N SER A 13 5.73 11.79 -13.81
CA SER A 13 5.72 13.25 -13.88
C SER A 13 6.95 13.84 -14.61
N GLY A 14 7.59 13.13 -15.52
CA GLY A 14 8.42 13.72 -16.57
C GLY A 14 9.60 14.60 -16.14
N ARG A 15 10.17 14.44 -14.98
CA ARG A 15 11.44 15.04 -14.60
C ARG A 15 12.54 14.01 -14.67
N HIS A 16 13.15 13.89 -15.83
CA HIS A 16 14.47 13.28 -16.00
C HIS A 16 15.49 14.14 -15.25
N GLY A 17 15.67 13.88 -13.98
CA GLY A 17 16.80 14.38 -13.20
C GLY A 17 17.91 13.34 -13.27
N ALA A 18 19.07 13.75 -13.72
CA ALA A 18 20.31 13.02 -13.88
C ALA A 18 20.65 12.08 -12.70
N MET A 19 20.19 10.83 -12.75
CA MET A 19 20.53 9.78 -11.79
C MET A 19 20.85 8.43 -12.46
N ASP A 20 20.80 8.35 -13.80
CA ASP A 20 21.01 7.10 -14.53
C ASP A 20 22.47 6.74 -14.84
N ASP A 21 23.42 7.67 -14.65
CA ASP A 21 24.83 7.41 -14.99
C ASP A 21 25.69 6.91 -13.81
N ASP A 22 25.22 6.98 -12.57
CA ASP A 22 25.98 6.57 -11.38
C ASP A 22 25.75 5.09 -10.95
N LEU A 23 24.70 4.45 -11.47
CA LEU A 23 24.41 3.04 -11.15
C LEU A 23 25.36 2.04 -11.81
N ALA A 24 26.15 2.48 -12.81
CA ALA A 24 27.10 1.61 -13.54
C ALA A 24 28.51 1.59 -12.94
N ARG A 25 28.82 2.45 -11.97
CA ARG A 25 30.17 2.55 -11.41
C ARG A 25 30.16 2.75 -9.90
N GLY A 26 30.14 1.66 -9.14
CA GLY A 26 30.45 1.69 -7.72
C GLY A 26 29.25 1.41 -6.82
N SER A 27 29.41 0.47 -5.90
CA SER A 27 28.45 0.21 -4.83
C SER A 27 28.24 1.48 -4.00
N VAL A 28 27.12 2.15 -4.17
CA VAL A 28 26.73 3.26 -3.30
C VAL A 28 26.50 2.69 -1.90
N ARG A 29 27.44 2.87 -1.00
CA ARG A 29 27.28 2.55 0.42
C ARG A 29 26.30 3.54 1.02
N MET A 30 25.03 3.19 1.06
CA MET A 30 24.05 3.97 1.79
C MET A 30 24.30 3.84 3.29
N THR A 31 24.27 4.97 4.02
CA THR A 31 24.24 4.90 5.49
C THR A 31 22.96 4.20 5.95
N PRO A 32 22.97 3.47 7.09
CA PRO A 32 21.76 2.80 7.59
C PRO A 32 20.54 3.72 7.69
N GLY A 33 20.72 4.98 8.11
CA GLY A 33 19.66 5.97 8.16
C GLY A 33 19.10 6.36 6.78
N ALA A 34 19.96 6.48 5.77
CA ALA A 34 19.54 6.78 4.40
C ALA A 34 18.76 5.61 3.77
N ALA A 35 19.19 4.36 4.02
CA ALA A 35 18.48 3.17 3.55
C ALA A 35 17.08 3.04 4.16
N VAL A 36 16.96 3.22 5.47
CA VAL A 36 15.64 3.22 6.14
C VAL A 36 14.76 4.34 5.59
N ARG A 37 15.32 5.54 5.39
CA ARG A 37 14.57 6.65 4.83
C ARG A 37 14.06 6.35 3.42
N ALA A 38 14.90 5.78 2.55
CA ALA A 38 14.50 5.38 1.20
C ALA A 38 13.37 4.34 1.21
N LEU A 39 13.46 3.33 2.08
CA LEU A 39 12.46 2.27 2.20
C LEU A 39 11.11 2.77 2.76
N MET A 40 11.16 3.73 3.68
CA MET A 40 9.96 4.15 4.43
C MET A 40 9.31 5.42 3.88
N THR A 41 9.95 6.14 2.96
CA THR A 41 9.36 7.36 2.39
C THR A 41 8.03 7.07 1.71
N GLY A 42 6.95 7.70 2.20
CA GLY A 42 5.58 7.52 1.69
C GLY A 42 5.05 6.09 1.79
N ALA A 43 5.68 5.21 2.58
CA ALA A 43 5.34 3.78 2.64
C ALA A 43 4.09 3.48 3.48
N ILE A 44 3.66 4.42 4.33
CA ILE A 44 2.61 4.20 5.32
C ILE A 44 1.35 4.94 4.92
N ASP A 45 0.35 4.23 4.43
CA ASP A 45 -0.96 4.83 4.17
C ASP A 45 -1.79 4.89 5.46
N TYR A 46 -2.52 6.00 5.62
CA TYR A 46 -3.34 6.26 6.81
C TYR A 46 -4.75 5.71 6.62
N ALA A 47 -5.13 4.76 7.45
CA ALA A 47 -6.40 4.06 7.43
C ALA A 47 -7.25 4.29 8.70
N GLY A 48 -7.28 5.52 9.22
CA GLY A 48 -7.96 5.87 10.47
C GLY A 48 -9.47 5.61 10.49
N LEU A 49 -10.10 5.53 9.33
CA LEU A 49 -11.52 5.20 9.20
C LEU A 49 -11.84 3.72 9.47
N PHE A 50 -10.83 2.87 9.53
CA PHE A 50 -10.99 1.41 9.63
C PHE A 50 -10.60 0.90 11.02
N PRO A 51 -11.13 -0.27 11.43
CA PRO A 51 -10.69 -0.91 12.65
C PRO A 51 -9.15 -1.15 12.69
N PRO A 52 -8.55 -1.10 13.87
CA PRO A 52 -9.16 -0.90 15.18
C PRO A 52 -9.43 0.57 15.55
N ALA A 53 -8.99 1.56 14.76
CA ALA A 53 -9.18 2.97 15.08
C ALA A 53 -10.64 3.44 14.88
N GLY A 54 -11.29 3.07 13.76
CA GLY A 54 -12.71 3.31 13.50
C GLY A 54 -13.18 4.76 13.68
N LEU A 55 -12.34 5.74 13.33
CA LEU A 55 -12.59 7.16 13.57
C LEU A 55 -13.75 7.69 12.69
N THR A 56 -14.40 8.75 13.16
CA THR A 56 -15.29 9.55 12.32
C THR A 56 -14.49 10.22 11.20
N MET A 57 -15.14 10.65 10.13
CA MET A 57 -14.44 11.35 9.05
C MET A 57 -13.76 12.64 9.52
N PRO A 58 -14.41 13.53 10.28
CA PRO A 58 -13.75 14.73 10.80
C PRO A 58 -12.53 14.43 11.66
N ASP A 59 -12.60 13.42 12.55
CA ASP A 59 -11.49 13.05 13.42
C ASP A 59 -10.32 12.46 12.61
N ALA A 60 -10.63 11.61 11.62
CA ALA A 60 -9.63 11.00 10.76
C ALA A 60 -8.90 12.07 9.92
N VAL A 61 -9.65 13.03 9.37
CA VAL A 61 -9.11 14.16 8.59
C VAL A 61 -8.24 15.06 9.47
N ALA A 62 -8.70 15.39 10.69
CA ALA A 62 -7.93 16.20 11.63
C ALA A 62 -6.59 15.54 11.99
N ARG A 63 -6.61 14.23 12.32
CA ARG A 63 -5.39 13.47 12.64
C ARG A 63 -4.44 13.33 11.45
N PHE A 64 -4.96 13.09 10.25
CA PHE A 64 -4.12 13.03 9.07
C PHE A 64 -3.44 14.37 8.79
N ALA A 65 -4.17 15.48 8.92
CA ALA A 65 -3.61 16.83 8.80
C ALA A 65 -2.52 17.11 9.85
N GLU A 66 -2.68 16.60 11.07
CA GLU A 66 -1.66 16.67 12.12
C GLU A 66 -0.41 15.87 11.74
N TYR A 67 -0.57 14.62 11.30
CA TYR A 67 0.56 13.76 10.90
C TYR A 67 1.33 14.34 9.72
N ARG A 68 0.67 14.98 8.77
CA ARG A 68 1.33 15.67 7.64
C ARG A 68 2.26 16.80 8.07
N ARG A 69 2.05 17.38 9.24
CA ARG A 69 2.88 18.47 9.83
C ARG A 69 3.89 17.94 10.84
N GLY A 70 3.81 16.67 11.20
CA GLY A 70 4.66 16.04 12.21
C GLY A 70 6.06 15.67 11.70
N PRO A 71 6.99 15.34 12.62
CA PRO A 71 8.38 15.00 12.27
C PRO A 71 8.50 13.73 11.42
N HIS A 72 7.47 12.91 11.37
CA HIS A 72 7.42 11.65 10.60
C HIS A 72 6.57 11.75 9.33
N ALA A 73 6.17 12.96 8.91
CA ALA A 73 5.37 13.19 7.70
C ALA A 73 5.97 12.56 6.44
N TRP A 74 7.28 12.43 6.38
CA TRP A 74 8.00 11.81 5.26
C TRP A 74 7.67 10.32 5.05
N MET A 75 7.21 9.61 6.09
CA MET A 75 6.76 8.22 5.98
C MET A 75 5.29 8.11 5.55
N LEU A 76 4.53 9.18 5.73
CA LEU A 76 3.09 9.18 5.50
C LEU A 76 2.81 9.14 3.99
N GLY A 77 1.98 8.20 3.59
CA GLY A 77 1.47 8.02 2.25
C GLY A 77 0.08 8.65 2.08
N ARG A 78 -0.87 7.84 1.68
CA ARG A 78 -2.22 8.26 1.29
C ARG A 78 -3.22 8.17 2.42
N PHE A 79 -4.25 9.01 2.36
CA PHE A 79 -5.46 8.83 3.15
C PHE A 79 -6.33 7.75 2.48
N VAL A 80 -6.68 6.69 3.23
CA VAL A 80 -7.45 5.56 2.69
C VAL A 80 -8.93 5.76 3.01
N VAL A 81 -9.79 5.68 1.99
CA VAL A 81 -11.23 5.89 2.12
C VAL A 81 -12.03 4.93 1.23
N PRO A 82 -13.18 4.40 1.67
CA PRO A 82 -14.12 3.71 0.78
C PRO A 82 -14.79 4.69 -0.18
N VAL A 83 -15.05 4.26 -1.42
CA VAL A 83 -15.70 5.11 -2.45
C VAL A 83 -17.03 5.68 -1.96
N ALA A 84 -17.81 4.92 -1.19
CA ALA A 84 -19.09 5.37 -0.62
C ALA A 84 -18.97 6.58 0.33
N ARG A 85 -17.77 6.90 0.81
CA ARG A 85 -17.50 8.01 1.74
C ARG A 85 -16.71 9.15 1.10
N LEU A 86 -16.57 9.18 -0.23
CA LEU A 86 -15.86 10.26 -0.93
C LEU A 86 -16.50 11.62 -0.72
N GLY A 87 -17.83 11.71 -0.72
CA GLY A 87 -18.55 12.97 -0.42
C GLY A 87 -18.20 13.52 0.96
N GLU A 88 -18.22 12.65 2.00
CA GLU A 88 -17.81 13.05 3.35
C GLU A 88 -16.36 13.56 3.40
N LEU A 89 -15.44 12.88 2.67
CA LEU A 89 -14.04 13.32 2.59
C LEU A 89 -13.96 14.68 1.88
N GLY A 90 -14.63 14.85 0.75
CA GLY A 90 -14.64 16.09 -0.01
C GLY A 90 -15.08 17.30 0.83
N ASP A 91 -16.09 17.12 1.68
CA ASP A 91 -16.54 18.17 2.60
C ASP A 91 -15.55 18.37 3.76
N ALA A 92 -15.04 17.29 4.34
CA ALA A 92 -14.12 17.39 5.47
C ALA A 92 -12.78 18.05 5.12
N VAL A 93 -12.20 17.78 3.93
CA VAL A 93 -10.93 18.43 3.53
C VAL A 93 -11.05 19.93 3.30
N LYS A 94 -12.29 20.45 3.07
CA LYS A 94 -12.54 21.88 2.97
C LYS A 94 -12.38 22.60 4.31
N THR A 95 -12.54 21.88 5.43
CA THR A 95 -12.49 22.44 6.79
C THR A 95 -11.07 22.55 7.37
N VAL A 96 -10.09 21.84 6.81
CA VAL A 96 -8.70 21.91 7.25
C VAL A 96 -7.91 22.96 6.46
N ALA A 97 -6.99 23.62 7.13
CA ALA A 97 -6.09 24.58 6.47
C ALA A 97 -5.25 23.84 5.40
N ALA A 98 -5.13 24.47 4.23
CA ALA A 98 -4.25 23.97 3.19
C ALA A 98 -2.78 24.02 3.67
N ASP A 99 -2.05 22.93 3.51
CA ASP A 99 -0.64 22.80 3.91
C ASP A 99 0.32 22.81 2.69
N GLY A 100 -0.13 23.34 1.58
CA GLY A 100 0.65 23.61 0.37
C GLY A 100 0.47 22.57 -0.76
N LEU A 101 0.31 21.29 -0.47
CA LEU A 101 0.11 20.25 -1.48
C LEU A 101 -1.23 19.53 -1.28
N PRO A 102 -1.91 19.14 -2.37
CA PRO A 102 -3.10 18.28 -2.27
C PRO A 102 -2.78 16.98 -1.52
N TRP A 103 -3.77 16.48 -0.80
CA TRP A 103 -3.66 15.16 -0.18
C TRP A 103 -3.70 14.07 -1.23
N SER A 104 -2.76 13.12 -1.17
CA SER A 104 -2.87 11.88 -1.92
C SER A 104 -3.89 10.96 -1.25
N VAL A 105 -4.80 10.42 -2.05
CA VAL A 105 -5.91 9.58 -1.57
C VAL A 105 -5.86 8.21 -2.23
N SER A 106 -6.01 7.16 -1.43
CA SER A 106 -6.23 5.78 -1.88
C SER A 106 -7.70 5.43 -1.66
N VAL A 107 -8.42 5.07 -2.72
CA VAL A 107 -9.84 4.75 -2.63
C VAL A 107 -10.07 3.25 -2.76
N ILE A 108 -10.84 2.68 -1.82
CA ILE A 108 -11.33 1.31 -1.98
C ILE A 108 -12.55 1.38 -2.90
N ALA A 109 -12.40 0.86 -4.13
CA ALA A 109 -13.39 0.99 -5.19
C ALA A 109 -13.35 -0.21 -6.15
N ARG A 110 -14.33 -0.30 -7.05
CA ARG A 110 -14.43 -1.28 -8.13
C ARG A 110 -14.38 -0.57 -9.49
N PRO A 111 -14.16 -1.28 -10.60
CA PRO A 111 -14.18 -0.67 -11.93
C PRO A 111 -15.45 0.14 -12.25
N ALA A 112 -16.60 -0.27 -11.72
CA ALA A 112 -17.86 0.44 -11.90
C ALA A 112 -17.90 1.85 -11.26
N ASP A 113 -16.97 2.13 -10.33
CA ASP A 113 -16.92 3.40 -9.61
C ASP A 113 -16.05 4.46 -10.32
N ALA A 114 -15.45 4.14 -11.47
CA ALA A 114 -14.45 4.99 -12.15
C ALA A 114 -14.93 6.44 -12.34
N THR A 115 -16.19 6.63 -12.78
CA THR A 115 -16.78 7.97 -12.97
C THR A 115 -16.84 8.78 -11.66
N ALA A 116 -17.11 8.11 -10.52
CA ALA A 116 -17.14 8.80 -9.22
C ALA A 116 -15.74 9.25 -8.79
N LEU A 117 -14.71 8.48 -9.11
CA LEU A 117 -13.31 8.86 -8.84
C LEU A 117 -12.89 10.06 -9.68
N GLU A 118 -13.23 10.07 -10.97
CA GLU A 118 -12.95 11.17 -11.89
C GLU A 118 -13.65 12.46 -11.44
N ALA A 119 -14.94 12.36 -11.07
CA ALA A 119 -15.72 13.49 -10.57
C ALA A 119 -15.10 14.08 -9.29
N PHE A 120 -14.69 13.24 -8.34
CA PHE A 120 -14.00 13.69 -7.14
C PHE A 120 -12.71 14.44 -7.47
N ASN A 121 -11.88 13.90 -8.34
CA ASN A 121 -10.62 14.55 -8.75
C ASN A 121 -10.88 15.88 -9.47
N ALA A 122 -11.91 15.98 -10.29
CA ALA A 122 -12.28 17.22 -10.95
C ALA A 122 -12.71 18.31 -9.95
N GLU A 123 -13.48 17.93 -8.91
CA GLU A 123 -13.99 18.87 -7.91
C GLU A 123 -12.94 19.28 -6.87
N HIS A 124 -12.06 18.37 -6.47
CA HIS A 124 -11.21 18.54 -5.28
C HIS A 124 -9.69 18.60 -5.56
N ALA A 125 -9.25 18.66 -6.84
CA ALA A 125 -7.83 18.57 -7.23
C ALA A 125 -6.88 19.53 -6.47
N GLY A 126 -7.36 20.70 -6.05
CA GLY A 126 -6.57 21.66 -5.27
C GLY A 126 -6.38 21.28 -3.79
N ARG A 127 -7.10 20.27 -3.28
CA ARG A 127 -7.08 19.87 -1.87
C ARG A 127 -6.79 18.39 -1.66
N ALA A 128 -7.38 17.52 -2.49
CA ALA A 128 -7.20 16.07 -2.42
C ALA A 128 -7.27 15.48 -3.82
N VAL A 129 -6.39 14.54 -4.12
CA VAL A 129 -6.31 13.86 -5.41
C VAL A 129 -6.26 12.35 -5.18
N ILE A 130 -7.20 11.64 -5.78
CA ILE A 130 -7.14 10.18 -5.87
C ILE A 130 -6.07 9.85 -6.90
N ASP A 131 -4.99 9.22 -6.46
CA ASP A 131 -3.90 8.73 -7.29
C ASP A 131 -3.72 7.20 -7.15
N MET A 132 -4.45 6.57 -6.23
CA MET A 132 -4.44 5.14 -5.99
C MET A 132 -5.84 4.58 -5.82
N VAL A 133 -6.05 3.35 -6.33
CA VAL A 133 -7.27 2.57 -6.09
C VAL A 133 -6.90 1.21 -5.50
N GLU A 134 -7.66 0.81 -4.47
CA GLU A 134 -7.59 -0.53 -3.90
C GLU A 134 -8.86 -1.30 -4.28
N VAL A 135 -8.71 -2.33 -5.10
CA VAL A 135 -9.83 -3.17 -5.50
C VAL A 135 -9.97 -4.32 -4.51
N PRO A 136 -11.18 -4.55 -3.94
CA PRO A 136 -11.44 -5.73 -3.12
C PRO A 136 -11.12 -7.03 -3.85
N THR A 137 -11.02 -8.12 -3.12
CA THR A 137 -10.61 -9.44 -3.61
C THR A 137 -11.07 -9.76 -5.04
N VAL A 138 -10.10 -10.11 -5.88
CA VAL A 138 -10.31 -10.42 -7.30
C VAL A 138 -9.91 -11.84 -7.63
N THR A 139 -10.52 -12.38 -8.68
CA THR A 139 -10.08 -13.60 -9.37
C THR A 139 -9.18 -13.24 -10.56
N ALA A 140 -8.56 -14.23 -11.19
CA ALA A 140 -7.80 -14.01 -12.42
C ALA A 140 -8.68 -13.48 -13.58
N ALA A 141 -9.95 -13.89 -13.61
CA ALA A 141 -10.91 -13.39 -14.61
C ALA A 141 -11.27 -11.92 -14.38
N ASP A 142 -11.44 -11.51 -13.12
CA ASP A 142 -11.74 -10.10 -12.77
C ASP A 142 -10.59 -9.17 -13.13
N ALA A 143 -9.34 -9.65 -13.06
CA ALA A 143 -8.15 -8.86 -13.34
C ALA A 143 -8.16 -8.21 -14.73
N ALA A 144 -8.74 -8.86 -15.73
CA ALA A 144 -8.85 -8.32 -17.09
C ALA A 144 -9.64 -7.01 -17.16
N GLY A 145 -10.63 -6.84 -16.27
CA GLY A 145 -11.46 -5.62 -16.18
C GLY A 145 -10.80 -4.44 -15.47
N LEU A 146 -9.63 -4.63 -14.86
CA LEU A 146 -8.97 -3.58 -14.06
C LEU A 146 -8.28 -2.49 -14.89
N GLY A 147 -8.11 -2.69 -16.20
CA GLY A 147 -7.42 -1.73 -17.08
C GLY A 147 -8.05 -0.33 -17.07
N VAL A 148 -9.34 -0.22 -16.82
CA VAL A 148 -10.04 1.07 -16.70
C VAL A 148 -9.54 1.89 -15.50
N LEU A 149 -9.17 1.22 -14.41
CA LEU A 149 -8.59 1.84 -13.21
C LEU A 149 -7.06 1.92 -13.29
N ALA A 150 -6.40 0.88 -13.83
CA ALA A 150 -4.95 0.76 -13.82
C ALA A 150 -4.23 1.77 -14.74
N ARG A 151 -4.93 2.40 -15.68
CA ARG A 151 -4.36 3.45 -16.54
C ARG A 151 -4.25 4.80 -15.84
N PRO A 152 -5.35 5.33 -15.23
CA PRO A 152 -5.30 6.63 -14.55
C PRO A 152 -4.77 6.55 -13.11
N TYR A 153 -4.84 5.38 -12.44
CA TYR A 153 -4.53 5.24 -11.03
C TYR A 153 -3.51 4.11 -10.76
N ALA A 154 -2.70 4.23 -9.71
CA ALA A 154 -1.96 3.09 -9.17
C ALA A 154 -2.95 2.10 -8.56
N THR A 155 -3.30 1.04 -9.29
CA THR A 155 -4.37 0.12 -8.90
C THR A 155 -3.81 -1.12 -8.24
N TYR A 156 -4.16 -1.34 -6.98
CA TYR A 156 -3.81 -2.50 -6.17
C TYR A 156 -5.04 -3.39 -5.97
N ALA A 157 -4.98 -4.64 -6.44
CA ALA A 157 -6.07 -5.58 -6.28
C ALA A 157 -5.76 -6.67 -5.23
N GLU A 158 -6.71 -6.89 -4.32
CA GLU A 158 -6.56 -7.86 -3.24
C GLU A 158 -6.60 -9.28 -3.78
N VAL A 159 -5.56 -10.05 -3.45
CA VAL A 159 -5.39 -11.45 -3.85
C VAL A 159 -5.71 -12.35 -2.67
N ALA A 160 -6.60 -13.31 -2.85
CA ALA A 160 -6.85 -14.37 -1.88
C ALA A 160 -5.64 -15.33 -1.83
N ILE A 161 -5.03 -15.49 -0.66
CA ILE A 161 -3.77 -16.22 -0.49
C ILE A 161 -3.92 -17.60 0.15
N ALA A 162 -5.14 -18.03 0.48
CA ALA A 162 -5.40 -19.38 0.98
C ALA A 162 -5.07 -20.46 -0.06
N GLY A 163 -5.34 -20.15 -1.34
CA GLY A 163 -4.98 -20.99 -2.49
C GLY A 163 -3.63 -20.61 -3.12
N ASP A 164 -3.46 -20.92 -4.41
CA ASP A 164 -2.32 -20.48 -5.21
C ASP A 164 -2.56 -19.04 -5.72
N PRO A 165 -1.75 -18.04 -5.30
CA PRO A 165 -1.90 -16.67 -5.77
C PRO A 165 -1.37 -16.42 -7.18
N ALA A 166 -0.51 -17.30 -7.71
CA ALA A 166 0.25 -17.05 -8.93
C ALA A 166 -0.62 -16.78 -10.18
N PRO A 167 -1.75 -17.47 -10.42
CA PRO A 167 -2.61 -17.15 -11.57
C PRO A 167 -3.19 -15.75 -11.52
N VAL A 168 -3.64 -15.29 -10.33
CA VAL A 168 -4.19 -13.94 -10.14
C VAL A 168 -3.09 -12.89 -10.32
N VAL A 169 -1.93 -13.09 -9.70
CA VAL A 169 -0.80 -12.16 -9.79
C VAL A 169 -0.34 -11.99 -11.25
N ARG A 170 -0.24 -13.07 -12.03
CA ARG A 170 0.08 -12.98 -13.47
C ARG A 170 -0.98 -12.21 -14.26
N ALA A 171 -2.27 -12.43 -13.94
CA ALA A 171 -3.35 -11.68 -14.59
C ALA A 171 -3.30 -10.19 -14.28
N LEU A 172 -2.98 -9.82 -13.02
CA LEU A 172 -2.77 -8.42 -12.61
C LEU A 172 -1.64 -7.76 -13.41
N ARG A 173 -0.52 -8.47 -13.64
CA ARG A 173 0.55 -7.98 -14.51
C ARG A 173 0.04 -7.62 -15.90
N GLY A 174 -0.74 -8.50 -16.50
CA GLY A 174 -1.34 -8.27 -17.84
C GLY A 174 -2.27 -7.05 -17.88
N ALA A 175 -2.95 -6.77 -16.77
CA ALA A 175 -3.84 -5.61 -16.64
C ALA A 175 -3.10 -4.31 -16.29
N GLY A 176 -1.80 -4.33 -16.01
CA GLY A 176 -1.05 -3.17 -15.52
C GLY A 176 -1.38 -2.81 -14.07
N ALA A 177 -1.93 -3.74 -13.31
CA ALA A 177 -2.29 -3.58 -11.90
C ALA A 177 -1.27 -4.26 -10.98
N TYR A 178 -1.29 -3.88 -9.71
CA TYR A 178 -0.45 -4.38 -8.64
C TYR A 178 -1.23 -5.31 -7.72
N ALA A 179 -0.53 -6.13 -6.94
CA ALA A 179 -1.14 -7.04 -6.00
C ALA A 179 -1.29 -6.41 -4.61
N LYS A 180 -2.34 -6.80 -3.89
CA LYS A 180 -2.54 -6.45 -2.48
C LYS A 180 -2.79 -7.71 -1.67
N VAL A 181 -2.20 -7.78 -0.48
CA VAL A 181 -2.44 -8.87 0.47
C VAL A 181 -2.91 -8.33 1.82
N ARG A 182 -3.88 -8.99 2.42
CA ARG A 182 -4.23 -8.75 3.82
C ARG A 182 -3.36 -9.64 4.70
N THR A 183 -2.72 -9.03 5.69
CA THR A 183 -1.82 -9.74 6.62
C THR A 183 -2.41 -9.89 8.01
N GLY A 184 -3.64 -9.43 8.23
CA GLY A 184 -4.30 -9.55 9.51
C GLY A 184 -5.64 -8.82 9.60
N GLY A 185 -6.11 -8.63 10.81
CA GLY A 185 -7.37 -7.98 11.16
C GLY A 185 -7.44 -7.71 12.66
N VAL A 186 -8.68 -7.73 13.20
CA VAL A 186 -8.95 -7.49 14.64
C VAL A 186 -9.28 -8.78 15.40
N THR A 187 -9.19 -9.93 14.75
CA THR A 187 -9.38 -11.26 15.35
C THR A 187 -8.16 -12.15 15.05
N ALA A 188 -7.91 -13.15 15.89
CA ALA A 188 -6.71 -13.98 15.77
C ALA A 188 -6.69 -14.81 14.46
N ASP A 189 -7.83 -15.26 14.00
CA ASP A 189 -8.02 -16.02 12.76
C ASP A 189 -7.88 -15.17 11.48
N ALA A 190 -7.90 -13.84 11.61
CA ALA A 190 -7.67 -12.93 10.49
C ALA A 190 -6.19 -12.87 10.04
N PHE A 191 -5.27 -13.47 10.80
CA PHE A 191 -3.84 -13.50 10.46
C PHE A 191 -3.52 -14.79 9.70
N PRO A 192 -3.22 -14.70 8.38
CA PRO A 192 -2.95 -15.89 7.59
C PRO A 192 -1.64 -16.57 8.02
N PRO A 193 -1.49 -17.88 7.76
CA PRO A 193 -0.22 -18.58 7.96
C PRO A 193 0.94 -17.94 7.22
N ALA A 194 2.13 -17.88 7.84
CA ALA A 194 3.32 -17.25 7.22
C ALA A 194 3.67 -17.85 5.85
N ALA A 195 3.45 -19.15 5.66
CA ALA A 195 3.67 -19.83 4.39
C ALA A 195 2.80 -19.27 3.25
N TYR A 196 1.59 -18.79 3.55
CA TYR A 196 0.73 -18.18 2.53
C TYR A 196 1.25 -16.82 2.08
N ILE A 197 1.70 -16.01 3.05
CA ILE A 197 2.33 -14.72 2.76
C ILE A 197 3.62 -14.90 1.98
N ALA A 198 4.49 -15.85 2.37
CA ALA A 198 5.73 -16.15 1.66
C ALA A 198 5.45 -16.57 0.20
N ARG A 199 4.49 -17.48 -0.03
CA ARG A 199 4.08 -17.89 -1.37
C ARG A 199 3.56 -16.73 -2.21
N PHE A 200 2.78 -15.82 -1.62
CA PHE A 200 2.30 -14.62 -2.29
C PHE A 200 3.46 -13.70 -2.70
N ILE A 201 4.43 -13.45 -1.80
CA ILE A 201 5.60 -12.62 -2.07
C ILE A 201 6.42 -13.21 -3.23
N VAL A 202 6.68 -14.52 -3.20
CA VAL A 202 7.37 -15.21 -4.29
C VAL A 202 6.60 -15.08 -5.60
N ALA A 203 5.30 -15.32 -5.62
CA ALA A 203 4.49 -15.18 -6.82
C ALA A 203 4.52 -13.75 -7.40
N CYS A 204 4.50 -12.73 -6.55
CA CYS A 204 4.63 -11.34 -6.97
C CYS A 204 6.01 -11.07 -7.57
N HIS A 205 7.06 -11.55 -6.92
CA HIS A 205 8.42 -11.39 -7.40
C HIS A 205 8.63 -12.10 -8.75
N ASP A 206 8.23 -13.35 -8.89
CA ASP A 206 8.35 -14.14 -10.12
C ASP A 206 7.59 -13.52 -11.31
N ALA A 207 6.46 -12.89 -11.03
CA ALA A 207 5.69 -12.18 -12.04
C ALA A 207 6.19 -10.75 -12.29
N GLY A 208 7.13 -10.21 -11.52
CA GLY A 208 7.54 -8.82 -11.57
C GLY A 208 6.40 -7.85 -11.25
N VAL A 209 5.57 -8.18 -10.26
CA VAL A 209 4.41 -7.38 -9.82
C VAL A 209 4.70 -6.79 -8.45
N ALA A 210 4.68 -5.47 -8.35
CA ALA A 210 4.76 -4.80 -7.05
C ALA A 210 3.54 -5.13 -6.19
N PHE A 211 3.70 -5.11 -4.88
CA PHE A 211 2.59 -5.42 -3.99
C PHE A 211 2.50 -4.50 -2.78
N LYS A 212 1.32 -4.49 -2.18
CA LYS A 212 0.96 -3.77 -0.97
C LYS A 212 0.47 -4.75 0.09
N ALA A 213 0.98 -4.63 1.31
CA ALA A 213 0.51 -5.40 2.46
C ALA A 213 -0.34 -4.50 3.37
N THR A 214 -1.51 -4.99 3.76
CA THR A 214 -2.50 -4.22 4.53
C THR A 214 -3.03 -5.01 5.71
N ALA A 215 -3.53 -4.30 6.71
CA ALA A 215 -4.11 -4.81 7.95
C ALA A 215 -3.11 -5.57 8.86
N GLY A 216 -3.22 -5.35 10.16
CA GLY A 216 -2.42 -6.05 11.16
C GLY A 216 -0.92 -5.70 11.22
N LEU A 217 -0.44 -4.73 10.43
CA LEU A 217 0.97 -4.31 10.40
C LEU A 217 1.22 -3.08 11.29
N HIS A 218 0.86 -3.17 12.56
CA HIS A 218 0.99 -2.07 13.52
C HIS A 218 2.33 -2.06 14.25
N HIS A 219 3.13 -3.10 14.11
CA HIS A 219 4.36 -3.34 14.85
C HIS A 219 5.56 -3.54 13.92
N VAL A 220 6.76 -3.36 14.46
CA VAL A 220 8.00 -3.54 13.70
C VAL A 220 8.26 -5.01 13.39
N VAL A 221 8.11 -5.87 14.40
CA VAL A 221 8.42 -7.30 14.31
C VAL A 221 7.22 -8.17 14.64
N ARG A 222 7.25 -9.41 14.17
CA ARG A 222 6.24 -10.42 14.48
C ARG A 222 6.36 -10.84 15.93
N ALA A 223 5.27 -10.67 16.67
CA ALA A 223 5.15 -11.12 18.06
C ALA A 223 3.66 -11.21 18.46
N GLU A 224 3.41 -11.54 19.71
CA GLU A 224 2.08 -11.56 20.28
C GLU A 224 1.71 -10.17 20.81
N TYR A 225 0.61 -9.59 20.28
CA TYR A 225 0.13 -8.26 20.62
C TYR A 225 -1.37 -8.26 20.94
N PRO A 226 -1.89 -7.23 21.65
CA PRO A 226 -3.32 -6.97 21.72
C PRO A 226 -3.92 -6.76 20.32
N LEU A 227 -5.05 -7.40 20.04
CA LEU A 227 -5.67 -7.33 18.70
C LEU A 227 -6.41 -6.02 18.41
N THR A 228 -6.82 -5.33 19.49
CA THR A 228 -7.47 -4.01 19.41
C THR A 228 -6.89 -3.06 20.48
N TYR A 229 -7.39 -1.83 20.53
CA TYR A 229 -7.00 -0.85 21.55
C TYR A 229 -7.80 -0.95 22.85
N GLU A 230 -8.78 -1.85 22.93
CA GLU A 230 -9.62 -2.04 24.10
C GLU A 230 -8.82 -2.70 25.24
N PRO A 231 -8.91 -2.18 26.48
CA PRO A 231 -8.27 -2.81 27.63
C PRO A 231 -8.74 -4.26 27.82
N GLY A 232 -7.79 -5.18 27.97
CA GLY A 232 -8.09 -6.60 28.17
C GLY A 232 -8.58 -7.35 26.93
N CYS A 233 -8.47 -6.77 25.74
CA CYS A 233 -8.83 -7.46 24.49
C CYS A 233 -7.99 -8.73 24.27
N ALA A 234 -8.49 -9.62 23.40
CA ALA A 234 -7.76 -10.81 22.99
C ALA A 234 -6.39 -10.46 22.41
N ARG A 235 -5.44 -11.37 22.60
CA ARG A 235 -4.09 -11.28 22.03
C ARG A 235 -3.92 -12.26 20.87
N GLY A 236 -3.03 -11.95 19.96
CA GLY A 236 -2.71 -12.81 18.83
C GLY A 236 -1.35 -12.48 18.21
N THR A 237 -0.84 -13.41 17.42
CA THR A 237 0.41 -13.21 16.70
C THR A 237 0.17 -12.31 15.49
N MET A 238 0.68 -11.09 15.54
CA MET A 238 0.65 -10.15 14.42
C MET A 238 1.98 -10.15 13.66
N TYR A 239 1.91 -9.89 12.36
CA TYR A 239 3.10 -9.64 11.56
C TYR A 239 3.65 -8.23 11.80
N GLY A 240 4.98 -8.08 11.64
CA GLY A 240 5.63 -6.78 11.66
C GLY A 240 5.96 -6.31 10.24
N PHE A 241 5.98 -4.99 10.04
CA PHE A 241 6.33 -4.44 8.73
C PHE A 241 7.79 -4.75 8.33
N ALA A 242 8.72 -4.86 9.29
CA ALA A 242 10.11 -5.26 9.01
C ALA A 242 10.17 -6.71 8.50
N ASN A 243 9.30 -7.61 8.98
CA ASN A 243 9.24 -8.97 8.45
C ASN A 243 8.81 -9.00 6.98
N MET A 244 7.86 -8.14 6.59
CA MET A 244 7.42 -8.04 5.19
C MET A 244 8.53 -7.51 4.29
N LEU A 245 9.27 -6.48 4.72
CA LEU A 245 10.42 -5.93 4.00
C LEU A 245 11.52 -6.98 3.83
N LEU A 246 11.88 -7.69 4.90
CA LEU A 246 12.90 -8.74 4.87
C LEU A 246 12.49 -9.92 3.99
N ALA A 247 11.22 -10.33 4.04
CA ALA A 247 10.73 -11.41 3.19
C ALA A 247 10.75 -11.04 1.70
N ALA A 248 10.40 -9.80 1.35
CA ALA A 248 10.50 -9.30 -0.01
C ALA A 248 11.97 -9.24 -0.49
N ALA A 249 12.87 -8.76 0.35
CA ALA A 249 14.31 -8.72 0.05
C ALA A 249 14.89 -10.14 -0.11
N ALA A 250 14.50 -11.10 0.74
CA ALA A 250 14.94 -12.48 0.64
C ALA A 250 14.47 -13.14 -0.67
N ALA A 251 13.23 -12.89 -1.11
CA ALA A 251 12.71 -13.39 -2.39
C ALA A 251 13.55 -12.85 -3.57
N ALA A 252 13.88 -11.55 -3.54
CA ALA A 252 14.71 -10.92 -4.57
C ALA A 252 16.12 -11.52 -4.61
N LEU A 253 16.77 -11.70 -3.46
CA LEU A 253 18.12 -12.27 -3.37
C LEU A 253 18.19 -13.74 -3.80
N ALA A 254 17.16 -14.53 -3.49
CA ALA A 254 17.10 -15.93 -3.89
C ALA A 254 17.16 -16.12 -5.41
N GLN A 255 16.51 -15.25 -6.18
CA GLN A 255 16.60 -15.29 -7.64
C GLN A 255 17.93 -14.78 -8.17
N MET A 256 18.52 -13.76 -7.58
CA MET A 256 19.86 -13.28 -7.98
C MET A 256 20.92 -14.39 -7.79
N GLY A 257 20.85 -15.18 -6.72
CA GLY A 257 21.71 -16.32 -6.48
C GLY A 257 21.51 -17.48 -7.48
N ALA A 258 20.30 -17.67 -7.99
CA ALA A 258 20.02 -18.67 -9.01
C ALA A 258 20.64 -18.34 -10.39
N PHE A 259 20.83 -17.07 -10.71
CA PHE A 259 21.48 -16.63 -11.94
C PHE A 259 23.03 -16.64 -11.86
N SER A 260 23.62 -16.70 -10.65
CA SER A 260 25.08 -16.70 -10.48
C SER A 260 25.72 -18.08 -10.59
N ASN A 261 24.93 -19.16 -10.66
CA ASN A 261 25.38 -20.57 -10.72
C ASN A 261 25.05 -21.25 -12.07
N GLY A 262 24.72 -20.50 -13.12
CA GLY A 262 24.42 -21.01 -14.46
C GLY A 262 25.51 -20.76 -15.50
#